data_f8abe5a6579a5fe422f9f81d0206ebd7
#
_entry.id   f8abe5a6579a5fe422f9f81d0206ebd7
#
_cell.length_a   1.000
_cell.length_b   1.000
_cell.length_c   1.000
_cell.angle_alpha   90.00
_cell.angle_beta   90.00
_cell.angle_gamma   90.00
#
_symmetry.space_group_name_H-M   'P 1'
#
loop_
_entity.id
_entity.type
_entity.pdbx_description
1 polymer ?
#
loop_
_entity_poly.entity_id
_entity_poly.type
_entity_poly.pdbx_seq_one_letter_code
_entity_poly.pdbx_strand_id
1 'polypeptide(L)'
;MNKIPLDIETIPGQAAAVLDALRADAEAEKAECRAPGNYKDPEKIAANIAEQHAAIDAAVMDKWRKTSFDGAYGQIAVVSFAIDGGEPLKVWNEDWQHPQAEHFLLHSLREVMHDTIKPQTELAAQIIGHNVSAFDLRFLVQRSIILGVKPHPVLARAAACKPWETDRVYDTMVQWAGVGNRISLDKLCKA
;
A
#
# COMPACT_ATOMS: atom_id res chain seq x y z
N MET A 1 21.33 18.99 -2.06
CA MET A 1 20.61 17.73 -1.76
C MET A 1 19.13 18.07 -1.75
N ASN A 2 18.35 17.51 -2.66
CA ASN A 2 16.91 17.78 -2.69
C ASN A 2 16.21 16.94 -1.63
N LYS A 3 15.45 17.58 -0.77
CA LYS A 3 14.56 16.93 0.19
C LYS A 3 13.18 16.78 -0.43
N ILE A 4 12.69 15.56 -0.51
CA ILE A 4 11.45 15.23 -1.19
C ILE A 4 10.50 14.53 -0.22
N PRO A 5 9.67 15.30 0.55
CA PRO A 5 8.52 14.72 1.23
C PRO A 5 7.64 14.02 0.22
N LEU A 6 7.26 12.76 0.53
CA LEU A 6 6.44 11.91 -0.33
C LEU A 6 5.43 11.14 0.52
N ASP A 7 4.22 11.02 -0.01
CA ASP A 7 3.12 10.26 0.57
C ASP A 7 2.24 9.70 -0.54
N ILE A 8 1.64 8.53 -0.32
CA ILE A 8 0.69 7.91 -1.25
C ILE A 8 -0.63 7.61 -0.56
N GLU A 9 -1.72 7.74 -1.34
CA GLU A 9 -3.04 7.22 -0.94
C GLU A 9 -3.37 6.00 -1.77
N THR A 10 -3.87 4.97 -1.10
CA THR A 10 -4.16 3.68 -1.71
C THR A 10 -5.61 3.27 -1.50
N ILE A 11 -6.15 2.53 -2.45
CA ILE A 11 -7.49 1.95 -2.41
C ILE A 11 -7.43 0.43 -2.55
N PRO A 12 -8.47 -0.29 -2.13
CA PRO A 12 -8.56 -1.73 -2.35
C PRO A 12 -8.42 -2.10 -3.82
N GLY A 13 -7.99 -3.33 -4.08
CA GLY A 13 -7.85 -3.85 -5.44
C GLY A 13 -9.16 -3.74 -6.23
N GLN A 14 -9.13 -3.02 -7.35
CA GLN A 14 -10.30 -2.74 -8.17
C GLN A 14 -10.56 -3.82 -9.24
N ALA A 15 -9.58 -4.66 -9.54
CA ALA A 15 -9.76 -5.77 -10.47
C ALA A 15 -10.77 -6.79 -9.88
N ALA A 16 -11.79 -7.16 -10.65
CA ALA A 16 -12.81 -8.13 -10.22
C ALA A 16 -12.19 -9.44 -9.70
N ALA A 17 -11.12 -9.90 -10.33
CA ALA A 17 -10.38 -11.09 -9.94
C ALA A 17 -9.90 -11.08 -8.47
N VAL A 18 -9.63 -9.90 -7.89
CA VAL A 18 -9.21 -9.80 -6.47
C VAL A 18 -10.36 -10.19 -5.54
N LEU A 19 -11.54 -9.64 -5.77
CA LEU A 19 -12.72 -9.96 -4.96
C LEU A 19 -13.20 -11.41 -5.21
N ASP A 20 -13.11 -11.87 -6.45
CA ASP A 20 -13.49 -13.24 -6.81
C ASP A 20 -12.56 -14.27 -6.15
N ALA A 21 -11.25 -14.00 -6.09
CA ALA A 21 -10.31 -14.84 -5.36
C ALA A 21 -10.64 -14.90 -3.85
N LEU A 22 -10.93 -13.76 -3.22
CA LEU A 22 -11.33 -13.72 -1.80
C LEU A 22 -12.63 -14.47 -1.53
N ARG A 23 -13.59 -14.45 -2.46
CA ARG A 23 -14.81 -15.23 -2.35
C ARG A 23 -14.54 -16.73 -2.50
N ALA A 24 -13.67 -17.12 -3.43
CA ALA A 24 -13.27 -18.51 -3.60
C ALA A 24 -12.56 -19.05 -2.35
N ASP A 25 -11.67 -18.25 -1.74
CA ASP A 25 -11.02 -18.59 -0.47
C ASP A 25 -12.05 -18.74 0.66
N ALA A 26 -13.06 -17.89 0.72
CA ALA A 26 -14.14 -17.97 1.69
C ALA A 26 -14.97 -19.25 1.53
N GLU A 27 -15.29 -19.65 0.31
CA GLU A 27 -15.98 -20.92 0.05
C GLU A 27 -15.13 -22.13 0.46
N ALA A 28 -13.81 -22.09 0.21
CA ALA A 28 -12.90 -23.13 0.66
C ALA A 28 -12.85 -23.19 2.21
N GLU A 29 -12.78 -22.04 2.89
CA GLU A 29 -12.79 -21.93 4.34
C GLU A 29 -14.10 -22.49 4.95
N LYS A 30 -15.26 -22.20 4.33
CA LYS A 30 -16.56 -22.76 4.73
C LYS A 30 -16.61 -24.30 4.62
N ALA A 31 -16.02 -24.87 3.58
CA ALA A 31 -15.97 -26.32 3.40
C ALA A 31 -15.20 -27.04 4.52
N GLU A 32 -14.31 -26.33 5.21
CA GLU A 32 -13.55 -26.86 6.34
C GLU A 32 -14.22 -26.66 7.69
N CYS A 33 -15.31 -25.86 7.78
CA CYS A 33 -16.02 -25.59 9.03
C CYS A 33 -16.53 -26.86 9.69
N ARG A 34 -16.31 -26.95 10.99
CA ARG A 34 -16.78 -28.08 11.83
C ARG A 34 -17.31 -27.55 13.15
N ALA A 35 -18.37 -28.15 13.62
CA ALA A 35 -18.86 -27.86 14.97
C ALA A 35 -17.93 -28.48 16.04
N PRO A 36 -17.87 -27.90 17.24
CA PRO A 36 -17.12 -28.46 18.39
C PRO A 36 -17.50 -29.92 18.66
N GLY A 37 -16.50 -30.76 18.94
CA GLY A 37 -16.72 -32.21 19.09
C GLY A 37 -17.61 -32.63 20.29
N ASN A 38 -17.94 -31.71 21.19
CA ASN A 38 -18.87 -31.91 22.29
C ASN A 38 -20.35 -31.67 21.89
N TYR A 39 -20.62 -31.14 20.70
CA TYR A 39 -21.97 -30.95 20.17
C TYR A 39 -22.48 -32.30 19.65
N LYS A 40 -23.61 -32.78 20.20
CA LYS A 40 -24.26 -34.03 19.79
C LYS A 40 -25.63 -33.80 19.14
N ASP A 41 -26.23 -32.65 19.38
CA ASP A 41 -27.50 -32.24 18.86
C ASP A 41 -27.33 -31.76 17.41
N PRO A 42 -28.00 -32.40 16.40
CA PRO A 42 -27.87 -32.02 15.00
C PRO A 42 -28.27 -30.57 14.73
N GLU A 43 -29.29 -30.04 15.43
CA GLU A 43 -29.72 -28.64 15.24
C GLU A 43 -28.66 -27.66 15.73
N LYS A 44 -28.01 -27.94 16.85
CA LYS A 44 -26.91 -27.13 17.40
C LYS A 44 -25.67 -27.19 16.49
N ILE A 45 -25.39 -28.37 15.92
CA ILE A 45 -24.30 -28.52 14.94
C ILE A 45 -24.57 -27.65 13.70
N ALA A 46 -25.77 -27.75 13.13
CA ALA A 46 -26.16 -26.99 11.95
C ALA A 46 -26.13 -25.46 12.22
N ALA A 47 -26.69 -25.03 13.35
CA ALA A 47 -26.69 -23.61 13.74
C ALA A 47 -25.26 -23.06 13.91
N ASN A 48 -24.35 -23.81 14.55
CA ASN A 48 -22.96 -23.39 14.73
C ASN A 48 -22.20 -23.28 13.40
N ILE A 49 -22.40 -24.24 12.49
CA ILE A 49 -21.79 -24.19 11.15
C ILE A 49 -22.35 -22.99 10.35
N ALA A 50 -23.67 -22.75 10.43
CA ALA A 50 -24.28 -21.59 9.77
C ALA A 50 -23.72 -20.25 10.31
N GLU A 51 -23.50 -20.16 11.61
CA GLU A 51 -22.87 -18.98 12.24
C GLU A 51 -21.44 -18.78 11.75
N GLN A 52 -20.62 -19.86 11.69
CA GLN A 52 -19.27 -19.78 11.13
C GLN A 52 -19.29 -19.32 9.67
N HIS A 53 -20.17 -19.85 8.82
CA HIS A 53 -20.31 -19.43 7.42
C HIS A 53 -20.68 -17.96 7.33
N ALA A 54 -21.64 -17.49 8.13
CA ALA A 54 -22.04 -16.07 8.13
C ALA A 54 -20.88 -15.14 8.56
N ALA A 55 -20.06 -15.56 9.51
CA ALA A 55 -18.87 -14.81 9.94
C ALA A 55 -17.82 -14.75 8.83
N ILE A 56 -17.58 -15.85 8.11
CA ILE A 56 -16.66 -15.91 6.96
C ILE A 56 -17.13 -14.97 5.86
N ASP A 57 -18.42 -15.00 5.50
CA ASP A 57 -19.01 -14.10 4.48
C ASP A 57 -18.86 -12.63 4.87
N ALA A 58 -19.15 -12.29 6.11
CA ALA A 58 -18.99 -10.93 6.62
C ALA A 58 -17.54 -10.44 6.54
N ALA A 59 -16.57 -11.35 6.73
CA ALA A 59 -15.15 -11.02 6.69
C ALA A 59 -14.61 -10.75 5.27
N VAL A 60 -15.27 -11.21 4.21
CA VAL A 60 -14.79 -11.04 2.81
C VAL A 60 -14.57 -9.58 2.47
N MET A 61 -15.52 -8.70 2.77
CA MET A 61 -15.42 -7.28 2.47
C MET A 61 -14.33 -6.58 3.29
N ASP A 62 -14.09 -7.02 4.51
CA ASP A 62 -12.99 -6.51 5.32
C ASP A 62 -11.63 -6.99 4.81
N LYS A 63 -11.52 -8.24 4.38
CA LYS A 63 -10.33 -8.78 3.68
C LYS A 63 -10.07 -7.96 2.41
N TRP A 64 -11.11 -7.67 1.61
CA TRP A 64 -10.99 -6.85 0.40
C TRP A 64 -10.53 -5.41 0.72
N ARG A 65 -11.12 -4.73 1.69
CA ARG A 65 -10.67 -3.39 2.10
C ARG A 65 -9.20 -3.37 2.51
N LYS A 66 -8.74 -4.39 3.21
CA LYS A 66 -7.34 -4.53 3.65
C LYS A 66 -6.35 -4.74 2.50
N THR A 67 -6.81 -5.10 1.31
CA THR A 67 -5.92 -5.16 0.13
C THR A 67 -5.32 -3.79 -0.21
N SER A 68 -5.93 -2.68 0.23
CA SER A 68 -5.34 -1.34 0.10
C SER A 68 -3.98 -1.19 0.80
N PHE A 69 -3.64 -2.07 1.73
CA PHE A 69 -2.34 -2.08 2.41
C PHE A 69 -1.32 -3.04 1.77
N ASP A 70 -1.70 -3.73 0.71
CA ASP A 70 -0.85 -4.71 0.02
C ASP A 70 -0.69 -4.33 -1.45
N GLY A 71 0.53 -3.95 -1.83
CA GLY A 71 0.85 -3.57 -3.21
C GLY A 71 0.73 -4.72 -4.23
N ALA A 72 0.53 -5.96 -3.80
CA ALA A 72 0.20 -7.07 -4.71
C ALA A 72 -1.22 -6.96 -5.26
N TYR A 73 -2.15 -6.40 -4.50
CA TYR A 73 -3.58 -6.38 -4.81
C TYR A 73 -4.17 -4.98 -4.84
N GLY A 74 -3.75 -4.10 -3.94
CA GLY A 74 -4.23 -2.73 -3.84
C GLY A 74 -3.83 -1.87 -5.05
N GLN A 75 -4.36 -0.67 -5.10
CA GLN A 75 -4.13 0.30 -6.18
C GLN A 75 -3.74 1.65 -5.60
N ILE A 76 -2.80 2.33 -6.24
CA ILE A 76 -2.43 3.70 -5.89
C ILE A 76 -3.48 4.65 -6.48
N ALA A 77 -4.08 5.47 -5.63
CA ALA A 77 -5.06 6.49 -6.03
C ALA A 77 -4.41 7.85 -6.26
N VAL A 78 -3.47 8.23 -5.39
CA VAL A 78 -2.77 9.53 -5.44
C VAL A 78 -1.34 9.35 -4.99
N VAL A 79 -0.41 10.07 -5.61
CA VAL A 79 0.93 10.29 -5.09
C VAL A 79 1.11 11.79 -4.90
N SER A 80 1.55 12.19 -3.72
CA SER A 80 1.87 13.58 -3.38
C SER A 80 3.34 13.71 -3.02
N PHE A 81 4.01 14.75 -3.52
CA PHE A 81 5.37 15.05 -3.13
C PHE A 81 5.67 16.55 -3.27
N ALA A 82 6.69 17.03 -2.59
CA ALA A 82 7.22 18.38 -2.76
C ALA A 82 8.75 18.33 -2.92
N ILE A 83 9.36 19.41 -3.38
CA ILE A 83 10.82 19.50 -3.50
C ILE A 83 11.28 20.70 -2.70
N ASP A 84 12.18 20.45 -1.72
CA ASP A 84 12.84 21.48 -0.89
C ASP A 84 11.87 22.48 -0.23
N GLY A 85 10.69 21.99 0.19
CA GLY A 85 9.67 22.81 0.84
C GLY A 85 8.87 23.70 -0.13
N GLY A 86 8.97 23.43 -1.44
CA GLY A 86 8.12 24.06 -2.44
C GLY A 86 6.66 23.59 -2.37
N GLU A 87 5.84 24.09 -3.29
CA GLU A 87 4.44 23.71 -3.37
C GLU A 87 4.27 22.20 -3.63
N PRO A 88 3.33 21.53 -2.94
CA PRO A 88 3.06 20.12 -3.16
C PRO A 88 2.52 19.84 -4.57
N LEU A 89 3.14 18.89 -5.23
CA LEU A 89 2.69 18.33 -6.49
C LEU A 89 1.85 17.08 -6.20
N LYS A 90 0.77 16.91 -6.96
CA LYS A 90 -0.13 15.75 -6.85
C LYS A 90 -0.25 15.07 -8.20
N VAL A 91 -0.13 13.76 -8.21
CA VAL A 91 -0.34 12.94 -9.39
C VAL A 91 -1.47 11.97 -9.10
N TRP A 92 -2.55 12.07 -9.86
CA TRP A 92 -3.71 11.20 -9.78
C TRP A 92 -4.32 11.03 -11.17
N ASN A 93 -5.32 10.14 -11.30
CA ASN A 93 -6.15 10.04 -12.50
C ASN A 93 -7.61 10.28 -12.12
N GLU A 94 -8.30 11.21 -12.79
CA GLU A 94 -9.72 11.50 -12.53
C GLU A 94 -10.59 10.28 -12.84
N ASP A 95 -10.29 9.56 -13.92
CA ASP A 95 -10.92 8.30 -14.26
C ASP A 95 -10.20 7.12 -13.58
N TRP A 96 -10.18 7.15 -12.25
CA TRP A 96 -9.49 6.14 -11.44
C TRP A 96 -10.07 4.72 -11.58
N GLN A 97 -11.30 4.59 -12.08
CA GLN A 97 -11.96 3.31 -12.33
C GLN A 97 -11.52 2.68 -13.67
N HIS A 98 -10.88 3.46 -14.55
CA HIS A 98 -10.36 2.91 -15.80
C HIS A 98 -9.30 1.84 -15.52
N PRO A 99 -9.33 0.67 -16.21
CA PRO A 99 -8.39 -0.43 -15.94
C PRO A 99 -6.90 -0.08 -16.02
N GLN A 100 -6.57 0.97 -16.77
CA GLN A 100 -5.19 1.46 -16.91
C GLN A 100 -4.92 2.75 -16.10
N ALA A 101 -5.83 3.19 -15.25
CA ALA A 101 -5.70 4.46 -14.51
C ALA A 101 -4.40 4.52 -13.71
N GLU A 102 -4.08 3.46 -12.99
CA GLU A 102 -2.87 3.38 -12.18
C GLU A 102 -1.59 3.30 -13.03
N HIS A 103 -1.64 2.60 -14.18
CA HIS A 103 -0.53 2.59 -15.14
C HIS A 103 -0.21 4.03 -15.62
N PHE A 104 -1.23 4.78 -16.00
CA PHE A 104 -1.07 6.18 -16.41
C PHE A 104 -0.58 7.06 -15.25
N LEU A 105 -1.08 6.84 -14.03
CA LEU A 105 -0.64 7.55 -12.83
C LEU A 105 0.88 7.36 -12.60
N LEU A 106 1.36 6.11 -12.61
CA LEU A 106 2.77 5.81 -12.41
C LEU A 106 3.66 6.37 -13.52
N HIS A 107 3.17 6.35 -14.77
CA HIS A 107 3.87 6.97 -15.89
C HIS A 107 3.97 8.49 -15.70
N SER A 108 2.86 9.15 -15.40
CA SER A 108 2.80 10.58 -15.11
C SER A 108 3.68 10.97 -13.91
N LEU A 109 3.68 10.17 -12.84
CA LEU A 109 4.57 10.39 -11.69
C LEU A 109 6.04 10.44 -12.13
N ARG A 110 6.45 9.49 -12.95
CA ARG A 110 7.82 9.46 -13.47
C ARG A 110 8.15 10.70 -14.28
N GLU A 111 7.26 11.14 -15.18
CA GLU A 111 7.45 12.33 -16.02
C GLU A 111 7.51 13.60 -15.17
N VAL A 112 6.55 13.79 -14.24
CA VAL A 112 6.53 14.96 -13.34
C VAL A 112 7.79 15.02 -12.49
N MET A 113 8.26 13.89 -11.96
CA MET A 113 9.52 13.85 -11.20
C MET A 113 10.73 14.16 -12.08
N HIS A 114 10.73 13.70 -13.35
CA HIS A 114 11.81 13.99 -14.27
C HIS A 114 11.88 15.48 -14.62
N ASP A 115 10.74 16.13 -14.80
CA ASP A 115 10.65 17.57 -15.14
C ASP A 115 11.00 18.48 -13.95
N THR A 116 10.75 18.00 -12.73
CA THR A 116 10.92 18.83 -11.51
C THR A 116 12.24 18.59 -10.79
N ILE A 117 12.81 17.39 -10.84
CA ILE A 117 14.09 17.07 -10.20
C ILE A 117 15.23 17.34 -11.19
N LYS A 118 16.07 18.33 -10.87
CA LYS A 118 17.22 18.65 -11.71
C LYS A 118 18.21 17.49 -11.77
N PRO A 119 18.71 17.10 -12.96
CA PRO A 119 19.65 15.97 -13.11
C PRO A 119 20.87 16.06 -12.20
N GLN A 120 21.38 17.27 -11.94
CA GLN A 120 22.56 17.50 -11.10
C GLN A 120 22.32 17.15 -9.63
N THR A 121 21.07 17.19 -9.17
CA THR A 121 20.67 16.93 -7.77
C THR A 121 20.01 15.56 -7.58
N GLU A 122 19.72 14.86 -8.66
CA GLU A 122 19.03 13.56 -8.64
C GLU A 122 19.76 12.51 -7.79
N LEU A 123 21.08 12.45 -7.90
CA LEU A 123 21.90 11.49 -7.13
C LEU A 123 21.92 11.78 -5.62
N ALA A 124 21.73 13.03 -5.25
CA ALA A 124 21.71 13.50 -3.86
C ALA A 124 20.29 13.70 -3.31
N ALA A 125 19.25 13.29 -4.05
CA ALA A 125 17.87 13.41 -3.59
C ALA A 125 17.57 12.44 -2.44
N GLN A 126 16.86 12.93 -1.42
CA GLN A 126 16.42 12.17 -0.25
C GLN A 126 14.89 12.20 -0.16
N ILE A 127 14.28 11.03 -0.16
CA ILE A 127 12.85 10.87 0.13
C ILE A 127 12.63 11.00 1.64
N ILE A 128 11.59 11.71 2.04
CA ILE A 128 11.20 11.90 3.43
C ILE A 128 9.74 11.48 3.57
N GLY A 129 9.42 10.71 4.61
CA GLY A 129 8.04 10.35 4.92
C GLY A 129 7.91 9.63 6.25
N HIS A 130 6.68 9.26 6.61
CA HIS A 130 6.40 8.48 7.81
C HIS A 130 6.02 7.05 7.42
N ASN A 131 6.80 6.07 7.84
CA ASN A 131 6.69 4.69 7.37
C ASN A 131 6.93 4.53 5.86
N VAL A 132 7.55 5.51 5.26
CA VAL A 132 7.72 5.61 3.79
C VAL A 132 8.54 4.46 3.22
N SER A 133 9.51 3.94 3.97
CA SER A 133 10.34 2.81 3.54
C SER A 133 9.57 1.50 3.47
N ALA A 134 8.73 1.22 4.47
CA ALA A 134 8.02 -0.04 4.59
C ALA A 134 6.68 -0.05 3.85
N PHE A 135 6.09 1.11 3.58
CA PHE A 135 4.80 1.24 2.91
C PHE A 135 4.92 1.92 1.55
N ASP A 136 5.07 3.23 1.48
CA ASP A 136 4.94 4.01 0.24
C ASP A 136 5.91 3.56 -0.86
N LEU A 137 7.20 3.53 -0.56
CA LEU A 137 8.23 3.12 -1.52
C LEU A 137 8.07 1.67 -1.94
N ARG A 138 7.75 0.80 -0.98
CA ARG A 138 7.53 -0.62 -1.26
C ARG A 138 6.30 -0.80 -2.15
N PHE A 139 5.20 -0.13 -1.84
CA PHE A 139 3.96 -0.19 -2.62
C PHE A 139 4.18 0.33 -4.04
N LEU A 140 4.82 1.49 -4.21
CA LEU A 140 5.18 2.05 -5.51
C LEU A 140 6.00 1.09 -6.36
N VAL A 141 7.00 0.43 -5.77
CA VAL A 141 7.83 -0.55 -6.50
C VAL A 141 7.04 -1.80 -6.87
N GLN A 142 6.24 -2.34 -5.97
CA GLN A 142 5.40 -3.51 -6.26
C GLN A 142 4.42 -3.21 -7.40
N ARG A 143 3.72 -2.08 -7.35
CA ARG A 143 2.82 -1.68 -8.45
C ARG A 143 3.55 -1.43 -9.75
N SER A 144 4.72 -0.79 -9.69
CA SER A 144 5.57 -0.58 -10.86
C SER A 144 5.97 -1.89 -11.55
N ILE A 145 6.32 -2.92 -10.76
CA ILE A 145 6.66 -4.26 -11.29
C ILE A 145 5.42 -4.91 -11.95
N ILE A 146 4.28 -4.90 -11.24
CA ILE A 146 3.04 -5.55 -11.72
C ILE A 146 2.54 -4.89 -13.00
N LEU A 147 2.62 -3.57 -13.09
CA LEU A 147 2.11 -2.79 -14.22
C LEU A 147 3.17 -2.57 -15.34
N GLY A 148 4.39 -3.07 -15.15
CA GLY A 148 5.47 -2.92 -16.14
C GLY A 148 5.95 -1.47 -16.33
N VAL A 149 5.72 -0.58 -15.36
CA VAL A 149 6.15 0.82 -15.41
C VAL A 149 7.48 0.97 -14.65
N LYS A 150 8.50 1.48 -15.33
CA LYS A 150 9.79 1.72 -14.69
C LYS A 150 9.69 2.93 -13.73
N PRO A 151 9.95 2.79 -12.43
CA PRO A 151 9.88 3.91 -11.49
C PRO A 151 10.96 4.95 -11.80
N HIS A 152 10.76 6.20 -11.34
CA HIS A 152 11.80 7.23 -11.41
C HIS A 152 13.06 6.77 -10.64
N PRO A 153 14.29 7.07 -11.13
CA PRO A 153 15.52 6.59 -10.51
C PRO A 153 15.68 6.97 -9.03
N VAL A 154 15.16 8.12 -8.61
CA VAL A 154 15.15 8.53 -7.18
C VAL A 154 14.35 7.53 -6.35
N LEU A 155 13.13 7.18 -6.78
CA LEU A 155 12.28 6.21 -6.08
C LEU A 155 12.90 4.82 -6.05
N ALA A 156 13.44 4.37 -7.18
CA ALA A 156 14.08 3.05 -7.28
C ALA A 156 15.29 2.93 -6.33
N ARG A 157 16.13 3.98 -6.25
CA ARG A 157 17.27 4.02 -5.35
C ARG A 157 16.85 4.10 -3.88
N ALA A 158 15.83 4.92 -3.59
CA ALA A 158 15.28 5.04 -2.24
C ALA A 158 14.71 3.71 -1.73
N ALA A 159 13.92 3.03 -2.55
CA ALA A 159 13.34 1.73 -2.22
C ALA A 159 14.36 0.61 -2.01
N ALA A 160 15.56 0.75 -2.59
CA ALA A 160 16.66 -0.21 -2.43
C ALA A 160 17.50 0.02 -1.15
N CYS A 161 17.27 1.12 -0.42
CA CYS A 161 18.01 1.43 0.81
C CYS A 161 17.63 0.51 1.96
N LYS A 162 18.59 0.26 2.83
CA LYS A 162 18.35 -0.43 4.10
C LYS A 162 17.66 0.53 5.08
N PRO A 163 16.85 0.02 6.02
CA PRO A 163 16.07 0.87 6.95
C PRO A 163 16.89 1.86 7.78
N TRP A 164 18.18 1.60 7.97
CA TRP A 164 19.08 2.47 8.75
C TRP A 164 19.92 3.43 7.89
N GLU A 165 19.83 3.33 6.55
CA GLU A 165 20.51 4.24 5.62
C GLU A 165 19.67 5.47 5.41
N THR A 166 20.15 6.63 5.88
CA THR A 166 19.39 7.90 5.83
C THR A 166 19.76 8.79 4.66
N ASP A 167 20.78 8.47 3.90
CA ASP A 167 21.28 9.33 2.82
C ASP A 167 20.25 9.57 1.71
N ARG A 168 19.39 8.58 1.45
CA ARG A 168 18.39 8.60 0.37
C ARG A 168 16.96 8.52 0.87
N VAL A 169 16.74 8.00 2.09
CA VAL A 169 15.44 7.89 2.72
C VAL A 169 15.54 8.33 4.17
N TYR A 170 14.73 9.28 4.55
CA TYR A 170 14.54 9.67 5.94
C TYR A 170 13.13 9.29 6.38
N ASP A 171 13.00 8.12 6.99
CA ASP A 171 11.74 7.61 7.50
C ASP A 171 11.56 8.04 8.95
N THR A 172 10.64 8.97 9.19
CA THR A 172 10.44 9.57 10.52
C THR A 172 9.99 8.53 11.54
N MET A 173 9.26 7.47 11.13
CA MET A 173 8.87 6.39 12.04
C MET A 173 10.08 5.58 12.49
N VAL A 174 10.95 5.21 11.55
CA VAL A 174 12.17 4.45 11.84
C VAL A 174 13.15 5.25 12.69
N GLN A 175 13.33 6.54 12.37
CA GLN A 175 14.24 7.42 13.10
C GLN A 175 13.79 7.67 14.55
N TRP A 176 12.48 7.72 14.80
CA TRP A 176 11.94 7.93 16.14
C TRP A 176 11.80 6.64 16.94
N ALA A 177 11.16 5.63 16.37
CA ALA A 177 10.80 4.41 17.08
C ALA A 177 11.85 3.29 16.99
N GLY A 178 12.77 3.38 16.04
CA GLY A 178 13.72 2.33 15.70
C GLY A 178 13.14 1.31 14.71
N VAL A 179 14.03 0.54 14.09
CA VAL A 179 13.66 -0.46 13.09
C VAL A 179 12.75 -1.53 13.70
N GLY A 180 11.63 -1.82 13.02
CA GLY A 180 10.64 -2.83 13.45
C GLY A 180 9.62 -2.34 14.47
N ASN A 181 9.81 -1.18 15.06
CA ASN A 181 8.83 -0.55 15.95
C ASN A 181 7.92 0.40 15.19
N ARG A 182 6.78 0.75 15.80
CA ARG A 182 5.77 1.61 15.18
C ARG A 182 5.33 2.74 16.12
N ILE A 183 5.12 3.91 15.51
CA ILE A 183 4.44 5.05 16.12
C ILE A 183 3.55 5.66 15.04
N SER A 184 2.34 6.10 15.37
CA SER A 184 1.54 6.85 14.40
C SER A 184 2.06 8.26 14.23
N LEU A 185 1.87 8.84 13.04
CA LEU A 185 2.28 10.23 12.77
C LEU A 185 1.59 11.20 13.74
N ASP A 186 0.30 11.01 14.01
CA ASP A 186 -0.47 11.81 14.97
C ASP A 186 0.16 11.80 16.38
N LYS A 187 0.60 10.63 16.85
CA LYS A 187 1.28 10.50 18.14
C LYS A 187 2.66 11.15 18.12
N LEU A 188 3.39 11.01 17.01
CA LEU A 188 4.70 11.65 16.84
C LEU A 188 4.59 13.17 16.86
N CYS A 189 3.57 13.74 16.19
CA CYS A 189 3.35 15.20 16.14
C CYS A 189 2.89 15.80 17.49
N LYS A 190 2.45 14.96 18.45
CA LYS A 190 2.04 15.38 19.80
C LYS A 190 3.14 15.22 20.85
N ALA A 191 4.25 14.62 20.48
CA ALA A 191 5.40 14.43 21.38
C ALA A 191 6.32 15.63 21.42
#